data_64cbcd684f35b5d72c4a11eba82ca155
#
_entry.id   64cbcd684f35b5d72c4a11eba82ca155
#
_cell.length_a   1.000
_cell.length_b   1.000
_cell.length_c   1.000
_cell.angle_alpha   90.00
_cell.angle_beta   90.00
_cell.angle_gamma   90.00
#
_symmetry.space_group_name_H-M   'P 1'
#
loop_
_entity.id
_entity.type
_entity.pdbx_description
1 polymer ?
#
loop_
_entity_poly.entity_id
_entity_poly.type
_entity_poly.pdbx_seq_one_letter_code
_entity_poly.pdbx_strand_id
1 'polypeptide(L)'
;ILADIFTYTEHRGSIRGKTVAWIGDGNNMAHPWLMLASKLGFELRIATPVGYEPDADVVNLAMRNAQISGAKIYLTQDVKEAVSGANVVTTDTWVSMGQEAEKEKRLKDFAGFCVDENLMKLAAPRAIFLHCLPAYRGYEVSEAVFEAHADEIFAEAENRLHAQKGVMVWLDRHRNG
;
A
#
# COMPACT_ATOMS: atom_id res chain seq x y z
N ILE A 1 1.38 6.81 -4.18
CA ILE A 1 2.17 6.43 -2.99
C ILE A 1 2.77 7.64 -2.26
N LEU A 2 3.16 8.73 -2.92
CA LEU A 2 3.59 9.95 -2.20
C LEU A 2 2.45 10.54 -1.37
N ALA A 3 1.22 10.50 -1.88
CA ALA A 3 0.03 10.93 -1.14
C ALA A 3 -0.22 10.05 0.09
N ASP A 4 -0.08 8.73 -0.05
CA ASP A 4 -0.26 7.76 1.03
C ASP A 4 0.72 8.05 2.19
N ILE A 5 2.01 8.25 1.86
CA ILE A 5 3.04 8.61 2.85
C ILE A 5 2.76 9.97 3.48
N PHE A 6 2.30 10.93 2.68
CA PHE A 6 1.96 12.26 3.17
C PHE A 6 0.76 12.19 4.13
N THR A 7 -0.30 11.49 3.76
CA THR A 7 -1.48 11.24 4.61
C THR A 7 -1.08 10.57 5.92
N TYR A 8 -0.26 9.50 5.86
CA TYR A 8 0.24 8.87 7.07
C TYR A 8 0.99 9.86 7.95
N THR A 9 1.83 10.70 7.34
CA THR A 9 2.64 11.68 8.10
C THR A 9 1.76 12.71 8.80
N GLU A 10 0.70 13.19 8.18
CA GLU A 10 -0.26 14.11 8.80
C GLU A 10 -1.00 13.48 9.98
N HIS A 11 -1.43 12.24 9.85
CA HIS A 11 -2.22 11.55 10.86
C HIS A 11 -1.39 10.92 11.99
N ARG A 12 -0.16 10.48 11.73
CA ARG A 12 0.63 9.62 12.63
C ARG A 12 2.10 10.03 12.76
N GLY A 13 2.58 10.99 12.00
CA GLY A 13 3.99 11.40 11.98
C GLY A 13 4.85 10.54 11.06
N SER A 14 6.13 10.43 11.35
CA SER A 14 7.08 9.74 10.48
C SER A 14 6.74 8.27 10.25
N ILE A 15 6.80 7.84 8.98
CA ILE A 15 6.65 6.43 8.59
C ILE A 15 7.94 5.62 8.81
N ARG A 16 9.08 6.29 9.03
CA ARG A 16 10.36 5.61 9.23
C ARG A 16 10.30 4.62 10.40
N GLY A 17 10.76 3.39 10.17
CA GLY A 17 10.73 2.34 11.18
C GLY A 17 9.33 1.80 11.52
N LYS A 18 8.31 2.16 10.75
CA LYS A 18 6.96 1.60 10.85
C LYS A 18 6.82 0.39 9.95
N THR A 19 5.72 -0.33 10.11
CA THR A 19 5.37 -1.48 9.27
C THR A 19 4.17 -1.14 8.41
N VAL A 20 4.30 -1.34 7.11
CA VAL A 20 3.22 -1.23 6.11
C VAL A 20 2.90 -2.62 5.60
N ALA A 21 1.62 -2.98 5.57
CA ALA A 21 1.10 -4.18 4.96
C ALA A 21 0.36 -3.82 3.66
N TRP A 22 0.85 -4.34 2.55
CA TRP A 22 0.16 -4.34 1.26
C TRP A 22 -0.57 -5.66 1.08
N ILE A 23 -1.87 -5.62 0.77
CA ILE A 23 -2.70 -6.81 0.57
C ILE A 23 -3.33 -6.74 -0.82
N GLY A 24 -3.00 -7.66 -1.71
CA GLY A 24 -3.60 -7.67 -3.05
C GLY A 24 -2.64 -8.04 -4.16
N ASP A 25 -2.82 -7.46 -5.36
CA ASP A 25 -1.98 -7.70 -6.53
C ASP A 25 -0.58 -7.11 -6.34
N GLY A 26 0.44 -7.86 -6.68
CA GLY A 26 1.85 -7.45 -6.59
C GLY A 26 2.32 -6.51 -7.69
N ASN A 27 1.45 -6.10 -8.61
CA ASN A 27 1.80 -5.20 -9.72
C ASN A 27 1.53 -3.72 -9.37
N ASN A 28 1.54 -2.85 -10.39
CA ASN A 28 1.16 -1.43 -10.36
C ASN A 28 1.52 -0.69 -9.06
N MET A 29 0.63 -0.74 -8.05
CA MET A 29 0.77 0.02 -6.81
C MET A 29 1.76 -0.62 -5.82
N ALA A 30 1.96 -1.94 -5.86
CA ALA A 30 2.94 -2.63 -5.00
C ALA A 30 4.38 -2.23 -5.34
N HIS A 31 4.70 -2.03 -6.62
CA HIS A 31 6.05 -1.63 -7.06
C HIS A 31 6.48 -0.26 -6.49
N PRO A 32 5.69 0.82 -6.58
CA PRO A 32 6.00 2.07 -5.89
C PRO A 32 6.15 1.93 -4.37
N TRP A 33 5.35 1.08 -3.70
CA TRP A 33 5.52 0.80 -2.28
C TRP A 33 6.89 0.17 -1.97
N LEU A 34 7.35 -0.80 -2.79
CA LEU A 34 8.68 -1.39 -2.70
C LEU A 34 9.78 -0.33 -2.81
N MET A 35 9.66 0.55 -3.81
CA MET A 35 10.64 1.60 -4.04
C MET A 35 10.68 2.61 -2.89
N LEU A 36 9.52 3.05 -2.37
CA LEU A 36 9.50 4.01 -1.26
C LEU A 36 9.93 3.37 0.06
N ALA A 37 9.53 2.15 0.37
CA ALA A 37 10.03 1.45 1.56
C ALA A 37 11.56 1.40 1.56
N SER A 38 12.14 0.99 0.43
CA SER A 38 13.58 0.88 0.26
C SER A 38 14.34 2.20 0.38
N LYS A 39 13.67 3.35 0.20
CA LYS A 39 14.27 4.70 0.33
C LYS A 39 14.04 5.31 1.70
N LEU A 40 12.85 5.13 2.28
CA LEU A 40 12.44 5.79 3.51
C LEU A 40 12.77 5.00 4.78
N GLY A 41 13.18 3.73 4.65
CA GLY A 41 13.62 2.91 5.78
C GLY A 41 12.48 2.42 6.69
N PHE A 42 11.35 2.01 6.10
CA PHE A 42 10.29 1.33 6.83
C PHE A 42 10.18 -0.15 6.42
N GLU A 43 9.46 -0.93 7.21
CA GLU A 43 9.18 -2.33 6.92
C GLU A 43 7.97 -2.43 5.99
N LEU A 44 8.11 -3.14 4.88
CA LEU A 44 7.03 -3.43 3.94
C LEU A 44 6.80 -4.93 3.87
N ARG A 45 5.57 -5.34 4.14
CA ARG A 45 5.09 -6.72 3.96
C ARG A 45 4.05 -6.73 2.86
N ILE A 46 4.28 -7.55 1.84
CA ILE A 46 3.39 -7.69 0.69
C ILE A 46 2.79 -9.09 0.72
N ALA A 47 1.46 -9.17 0.86
CA ALA A 47 0.72 -10.41 0.75
C ALA A 47 -0.03 -10.45 -0.59
N THR A 48 0.30 -11.45 -1.42
CA THR A 48 -0.31 -11.65 -2.74
C THR A 48 -0.79 -13.09 -2.90
N PRO A 49 -1.83 -13.35 -3.69
CA PRO A 49 -2.12 -14.70 -4.15
C PRO A 49 -0.97 -15.27 -4.99
N VAL A 50 -0.90 -16.58 -5.07
CA VAL A 50 0.05 -17.31 -5.96
C VAL A 50 -0.13 -16.84 -7.41
N GLY A 51 0.96 -16.48 -8.07
CA GLY A 51 0.98 -16.00 -9.45
C GLY A 51 0.68 -14.51 -9.62
N TYR A 52 0.54 -13.78 -8.50
CA TYR A 52 0.32 -12.34 -8.48
C TYR A 52 1.42 -11.61 -7.68
N GLU A 53 2.59 -12.23 -7.56
CA GLU A 53 3.74 -11.68 -6.86
C GLU A 53 4.29 -10.44 -7.60
N PRO A 54 4.95 -9.51 -6.89
CA PRO A 54 5.63 -8.39 -7.54
C PRO A 54 6.74 -8.86 -8.50
N ASP A 55 7.02 -8.06 -9.50
CA ASP A 55 8.13 -8.31 -10.43
C ASP A 55 9.44 -8.50 -9.68
N ALA A 56 10.15 -9.60 -10.00
CA ALA A 56 11.37 -10.00 -9.31
C ALA A 56 12.50 -8.97 -9.44
N ASP A 57 12.62 -8.27 -10.55
CA ASP A 57 13.65 -7.25 -10.76
C ASP A 57 13.38 -6.03 -9.89
N VAL A 58 12.11 -5.65 -9.74
CA VAL A 58 11.70 -4.56 -8.84
C VAL A 58 11.96 -4.93 -7.38
N VAL A 59 11.62 -6.15 -6.98
CA VAL A 59 11.91 -6.66 -5.63
C VAL A 59 13.41 -6.65 -5.36
N ASN A 60 14.21 -7.19 -6.28
CA ASN A 60 15.66 -7.24 -6.15
C ASN A 60 16.29 -5.84 -6.06
N LEU A 61 15.78 -4.88 -6.84
CA LEU A 61 16.23 -3.49 -6.76
C LEU A 61 15.89 -2.87 -5.40
N ALA A 62 14.65 -3.09 -4.92
CA ALA A 62 14.21 -2.60 -3.63
C ALA A 62 15.04 -3.22 -2.47
N MET A 63 15.34 -4.52 -2.52
CA MET A 63 16.17 -5.20 -1.53
C MET A 63 17.61 -4.65 -1.50
N ARG A 64 18.21 -4.35 -2.66
CA ARG A 64 19.53 -3.69 -2.70
C ARG A 64 19.50 -2.31 -2.06
N ASN A 65 18.51 -1.50 -2.36
CA ASN A 65 18.35 -0.18 -1.76
C ASN A 65 18.08 -0.26 -0.25
N ALA A 66 17.34 -1.27 0.19
CA ALA A 66 17.01 -1.51 1.60
C ALA A 66 18.26 -1.74 2.47
N GLN A 67 19.33 -2.31 1.91
CA GLN A 67 20.61 -2.46 2.62
C GLN A 67 21.19 -1.11 3.05
N ILE A 68 20.92 -0.04 2.30
CA ILE A 68 21.42 1.30 2.61
C ILE A 68 20.50 2.01 3.61
N SER A 69 19.20 1.90 3.43
CA SER A 69 18.20 2.63 4.23
C SER A 69 17.86 1.95 5.56
N GLY A 70 18.15 0.64 5.68
CA GLY A 70 17.72 -0.21 6.79
C GLY A 70 16.26 -0.66 6.69
N ALA A 71 15.62 -0.50 5.52
CA ALA A 71 14.28 -1.02 5.28
C ALA A 71 14.26 -2.56 5.33
N LYS A 72 13.09 -3.12 5.61
CA LYS A 72 12.85 -4.56 5.55
C LYS A 72 11.73 -4.83 4.56
N ILE A 73 11.90 -5.83 3.71
CA ILE A 73 10.92 -6.20 2.69
C ILE A 73 10.62 -7.69 2.85
N TYR A 74 9.33 -8.02 2.99
CA TYR A 74 8.84 -9.38 3.12
C TYR A 74 7.74 -9.63 2.11
N LEU A 75 7.80 -10.77 1.43
CA LEU A 75 6.76 -11.28 0.55
C LEU A 75 6.15 -12.51 1.18
N THR A 76 4.84 -12.59 1.22
CA THR A 76 4.09 -13.71 1.79
C THR A 76 2.80 -13.96 1.02
N GLN A 77 2.17 -15.08 1.28
CA GLN A 77 0.79 -15.38 0.83
C GLN A 77 -0.20 -15.34 2.00
N ASP A 78 0.31 -15.13 3.22
CA ASP A 78 -0.51 -15.06 4.43
C ASP A 78 -0.83 -13.60 4.79
N VAL A 79 -2.08 -13.20 4.54
CA VAL A 79 -2.58 -11.85 4.84
C VAL A 79 -2.50 -11.52 6.34
N LYS A 80 -2.64 -12.53 7.21
CA LYS A 80 -2.57 -12.31 8.67
C LYS A 80 -1.14 -12.04 9.12
N GLU A 81 -0.18 -12.77 8.55
CA GLU A 81 1.24 -12.52 8.79
C GLU A 81 1.62 -11.10 8.36
N ALA A 82 1.19 -10.68 7.18
CA ALA A 82 1.50 -9.34 6.66
C ALA A 82 0.92 -8.24 7.56
N VAL A 83 -0.34 -8.37 7.99
CA VAL A 83 -1.05 -7.33 8.75
C VAL A 83 -0.67 -7.31 10.23
N SER A 84 -0.17 -8.40 10.79
CA SER A 84 0.13 -8.50 12.23
C SER A 84 1.03 -7.35 12.71
N GLY A 85 0.49 -6.47 13.57
CA GLY A 85 1.18 -5.31 14.12
C GLY A 85 1.52 -4.20 13.11
N ALA A 86 0.99 -4.24 11.87
CA ALA A 86 1.21 -3.21 10.87
C ALA A 86 0.62 -1.86 11.29
N ASN A 87 1.33 -0.78 11.00
CA ASN A 87 0.89 0.60 11.27
C ASN A 87 0.03 1.17 10.13
N VAL A 88 0.21 0.65 8.93
CA VAL A 88 -0.59 0.95 7.74
C VAL A 88 -1.01 -0.37 7.12
N VAL A 89 -2.28 -0.50 6.80
CA VAL A 89 -2.80 -1.55 5.91
C VAL A 89 -3.30 -0.86 4.65
N THR A 90 -2.89 -1.33 3.50
CA THR A 90 -3.29 -0.73 2.22
C THR A 90 -3.55 -1.80 1.17
N THR A 91 -4.42 -1.51 0.26
CA THR A 91 -4.80 -2.39 -0.85
C THR A 91 -5.16 -1.57 -2.09
N ASP A 92 -5.38 -2.24 -3.19
CA ASP A 92 -5.94 -1.69 -4.42
C ASP A 92 -6.98 -2.66 -5.00
N THR A 93 -7.75 -2.19 -5.96
CA THR A 93 -8.75 -3.02 -6.65
C THR A 93 -8.12 -4.28 -7.24
N TRP A 94 -8.82 -5.41 -7.09
CA TRP A 94 -8.36 -6.69 -7.66
C TRP A 94 -8.44 -6.75 -9.18
N VAL A 95 -9.30 -5.93 -9.78
CA VAL A 95 -9.50 -5.86 -11.23
C VAL A 95 -9.26 -4.43 -11.69
N SER A 96 -8.06 -4.15 -12.17
CA SER A 96 -7.71 -2.84 -12.71
C SER A 96 -8.28 -2.62 -14.11
N MET A 97 -8.27 -1.37 -14.58
CA MET A 97 -8.68 -1.03 -15.94
C MET A 97 -7.88 -1.84 -16.97
N GLY A 98 -8.58 -2.45 -17.92
CA GLY A 98 -7.99 -3.32 -18.94
C GLY A 98 -7.90 -4.80 -18.56
N GLN A 99 -8.29 -5.17 -17.33
CA GLN A 99 -8.29 -6.55 -16.84
C GLN A 99 -9.70 -7.13 -16.70
N GLU A 100 -10.70 -6.48 -17.26
CA GLU A 100 -12.12 -6.87 -17.10
C GLU A 100 -12.40 -8.28 -17.63
N ALA A 101 -11.66 -8.72 -18.67
CA ALA A 101 -11.76 -10.07 -19.21
C ALA A 101 -11.33 -11.17 -18.21
N GLU A 102 -10.50 -10.84 -17.22
CA GLU A 102 -10.00 -11.74 -16.20
C GLU A 102 -10.81 -11.68 -14.89
N LYS A 103 -11.85 -10.87 -14.83
CA LYS A 103 -12.58 -10.55 -13.59
C LYS A 103 -12.98 -11.78 -12.80
N GLU A 104 -13.62 -12.76 -13.43
CA GLU A 104 -14.09 -13.96 -12.72
C GLU A 104 -12.95 -14.80 -12.16
N LYS A 105 -11.85 -14.91 -12.91
CA LYS A 105 -10.64 -15.61 -12.46
C LYS A 105 -10.02 -14.88 -11.26
N ARG A 106 -9.84 -13.56 -11.36
CA ARG A 106 -9.24 -12.75 -10.30
C ARG A 106 -10.06 -12.77 -9.03
N LEU A 107 -11.39 -12.69 -9.11
CA LEU A 107 -12.27 -12.81 -7.93
C LEU A 107 -12.12 -14.15 -7.20
N LYS A 108 -11.81 -15.24 -7.91
CA LYS A 108 -11.52 -16.54 -7.30
C LYS A 108 -10.12 -16.59 -6.69
N ASP A 109 -9.14 -16.11 -7.42
CA ASP A 109 -7.73 -16.17 -7.01
C ASP A 109 -7.46 -15.27 -5.80
N PHE A 110 -8.17 -14.15 -5.68
CA PHE A 110 -8.07 -13.22 -4.55
C PHE A 110 -9.03 -13.55 -3.40
N ALA A 111 -9.75 -14.66 -3.45
CA ALA A 111 -10.57 -15.10 -2.34
C ALA A 111 -9.72 -15.24 -1.06
N GLY A 112 -10.11 -14.52 0.00
CA GLY A 112 -9.35 -14.46 1.27
C GLY A 112 -8.38 -13.29 1.42
N PHE A 113 -8.26 -12.43 0.39
CA PHE A 113 -7.42 -11.22 0.43
C PHE A 113 -8.22 -9.94 0.72
N CYS A 114 -9.50 -10.05 1.08
CA CYS A 114 -10.31 -8.91 1.50
C CYS A 114 -9.80 -8.37 2.85
N VAL A 115 -9.57 -7.07 2.92
CA VAL A 115 -9.28 -6.42 4.20
C VAL A 115 -10.59 -6.17 4.92
N ASP A 116 -10.89 -7.02 5.88
CA ASP A 116 -12.06 -6.96 6.74
C ASP A 116 -11.70 -6.52 8.17
N GLU A 117 -12.72 -6.37 9.03
CA GLU A 117 -12.56 -5.95 10.42
C GLU A 117 -11.77 -6.96 11.26
N ASN A 118 -11.81 -8.25 10.90
CA ASN A 118 -11.05 -9.26 11.62
C ASN A 118 -9.57 -9.19 11.27
N LEU A 119 -9.26 -8.90 10.01
CA LEU A 119 -7.89 -8.67 9.57
C LEU A 119 -7.34 -7.37 10.19
N MET A 120 -8.11 -6.28 10.19
CA MET A 120 -7.70 -5.00 10.79
C MET A 120 -7.45 -5.09 12.31
N LYS A 121 -8.13 -5.98 13.04
CA LYS A 121 -7.86 -6.24 14.48
C LYS A 121 -6.46 -6.79 14.74
N LEU A 122 -5.78 -7.38 13.75
CA LEU A 122 -4.41 -7.87 13.87
C LEU A 122 -3.37 -6.76 13.70
N ALA A 123 -3.75 -5.64 13.12
CA ALA A 123 -2.88 -4.49 12.94
C ALA A 123 -2.59 -3.77 14.27
N ALA A 124 -1.67 -2.84 14.26
CA ALA A 124 -1.35 -2.03 15.43
C ALA A 124 -2.60 -1.22 15.91
N PRO A 125 -2.73 -0.93 17.21
CA PRO A 125 -3.93 -0.28 17.77
C PRO A 125 -4.31 1.07 17.16
N ARG A 126 -3.36 1.74 16.51
CA ARG A 126 -3.54 3.02 15.82
C ARG A 126 -3.25 2.91 14.32
N ALA A 127 -3.35 1.72 13.77
CA ALA A 127 -3.18 1.50 12.35
C ALA A 127 -4.22 2.31 11.55
N ILE A 128 -3.80 2.79 10.38
CA ILE A 128 -4.71 3.38 9.41
C ILE A 128 -4.90 2.42 8.23
N PHE A 129 -6.05 2.52 7.59
CA PHE A 129 -6.30 1.84 6.33
C PHE A 129 -6.29 2.89 5.20
N LEU A 130 -5.55 2.61 4.13
CA LEU A 130 -5.44 3.48 2.95
C LEU A 130 -5.88 2.75 1.69
N HIS A 131 -6.48 3.49 0.77
CA HIS A 131 -6.92 2.97 -0.52
C HIS A 131 -6.87 4.08 -1.59
N CYS A 132 -6.10 3.84 -2.65
CA CYS A 132 -5.88 4.84 -3.70
C CYS A 132 -7.11 5.17 -4.56
N LEU A 133 -8.22 4.47 -4.36
CA LEU A 133 -9.49 4.61 -5.08
C LEU A 133 -9.38 4.42 -6.62
N PRO A 134 -10.42 3.90 -7.29
CA PRO A 134 -11.73 3.51 -6.75
C PRO A 134 -11.68 2.23 -5.93
N ALA A 135 -12.59 2.05 -4.95
CA ALA A 135 -12.70 0.86 -4.12
C ALA A 135 -13.99 0.07 -4.44
N TYR A 136 -13.89 -1.25 -4.39
CA TYR A 136 -15.04 -2.15 -4.54
C TYR A 136 -15.35 -2.85 -3.23
N ARG A 137 -16.28 -2.29 -2.46
CA ARG A 137 -16.73 -2.84 -1.18
C ARG A 137 -17.23 -4.27 -1.34
N GLY A 138 -16.76 -5.17 -0.48
CA GLY A 138 -17.05 -6.59 -0.55
C GLY A 138 -16.11 -7.40 -1.44
N TYR A 139 -15.16 -6.73 -2.12
CA TYR A 139 -14.04 -7.36 -2.81
C TYR A 139 -12.75 -7.17 -2.01
N GLU A 140 -11.92 -6.20 -2.35
CA GLU A 140 -10.62 -5.97 -1.70
C GLU A 140 -10.74 -5.37 -0.30
N VAL A 141 -11.87 -4.74 0.03
CA VAL A 141 -12.14 -4.14 1.34
C VAL A 141 -13.59 -4.35 1.75
N SER A 142 -13.84 -4.62 3.04
CA SER A 142 -15.22 -4.65 3.57
C SER A 142 -15.79 -3.24 3.65
N GLU A 143 -17.13 -3.14 3.58
CA GLU A 143 -17.83 -1.87 3.77
C GLU A 143 -17.50 -1.25 5.13
N ALA A 144 -17.48 -2.08 6.18
CA ALA A 144 -17.24 -1.62 7.55
C ALA A 144 -15.82 -1.04 7.73
N VAL A 145 -14.79 -1.67 7.15
CA VAL A 145 -13.42 -1.12 7.18
C VAL A 145 -13.34 0.17 6.36
N PHE A 146 -13.95 0.20 5.18
CA PHE A 146 -13.94 1.39 4.33
C PHE A 146 -14.58 2.59 5.05
N GLU A 147 -15.76 2.42 5.64
CA GLU A 147 -16.47 3.49 6.34
C GLU A 147 -15.74 3.91 7.63
N ALA A 148 -15.16 2.97 8.36
CA ALA A 148 -14.39 3.28 9.58
C ALA A 148 -13.12 4.11 9.32
N HIS A 149 -12.57 4.03 8.10
CA HIS A 149 -11.37 4.72 7.67
C HIS A 149 -11.61 5.75 6.55
N ALA A 150 -12.86 6.14 6.34
CA ALA A 150 -13.24 7.06 5.26
C ALA A 150 -12.46 8.39 5.32
N ASP A 151 -12.24 8.93 6.51
CA ASP A 151 -11.52 10.19 6.68
C ASP A 151 -10.07 10.08 6.19
N GLU A 152 -9.38 8.97 6.49
CA GLU A 152 -8.02 8.74 6.03
C GLU A 152 -7.97 8.48 4.51
N ILE A 153 -8.91 7.71 3.96
CA ILE A 153 -9.01 7.40 2.53
C ILE A 153 -9.27 8.67 1.71
N PHE A 154 -10.19 9.53 2.17
CA PHE A 154 -10.50 10.76 1.44
C PHE A 154 -9.41 11.82 1.61
N ALA A 155 -8.73 11.88 2.77
CA ALA A 155 -7.52 12.69 2.93
C ALA A 155 -6.41 12.25 1.98
N GLU A 156 -6.22 10.93 1.80
CA GLU A 156 -5.28 10.39 0.81
C GLU A 156 -5.63 10.83 -0.63
N ALA A 157 -6.91 10.75 -1.00
CA ALA A 157 -7.38 11.20 -2.31
C ALA A 157 -7.13 12.69 -2.54
N GLU A 158 -7.38 13.55 -1.55
CA GLU A 158 -7.06 14.98 -1.59
C GLU A 158 -5.55 15.22 -1.66
N ASN A 159 -4.78 14.48 -0.91
CA ASN A 159 -3.32 14.59 -0.84
C ASN A 159 -2.61 14.23 -2.16
N ARG A 160 -3.27 13.55 -3.09
CA ARG A 160 -2.75 13.41 -4.46
C ARG A 160 -2.50 14.77 -5.11
N LEU A 161 -3.38 15.74 -4.90
CA LEU A 161 -3.18 17.11 -5.39
C LEU A 161 -2.01 17.78 -4.68
N HIS A 162 -1.95 17.69 -3.37
CA HIS A 162 -0.96 18.39 -2.54
C HIS A 162 0.45 17.80 -2.72
N ALA A 163 0.59 16.49 -2.77
CA ALA A 163 1.87 15.83 -3.01
C ALA A 163 2.45 16.18 -4.39
N GLN A 164 1.63 16.19 -5.44
CA GLN A 164 2.06 16.57 -6.79
C GLN A 164 2.47 18.04 -6.87
N LYS A 165 1.70 18.95 -6.25
CA LYS A 165 2.09 20.37 -6.15
C LYS A 165 3.43 20.53 -5.42
N GLY A 166 3.63 19.80 -4.32
CA GLY A 166 4.89 19.80 -3.58
C GLY A 166 6.09 19.40 -4.45
N VAL A 167 5.94 18.34 -5.24
CA VAL A 167 6.98 17.89 -6.20
C VAL A 167 7.25 18.96 -7.25
N MET A 168 6.22 19.58 -7.82
CA MET A 168 6.37 20.64 -8.83
C MET A 168 7.14 21.85 -8.26
N VAL A 169 6.77 22.30 -7.06
CA VAL A 169 7.46 23.42 -6.39
C VAL A 169 8.92 23.05 -6.07
N TRP A 170 9.15 21.82 -5.64
CA TRP A 170 10.51 21.35 -5.36
C TRP A 170 11.37 21.34 -6.63
N LEU A 171 10.84 20.79 -7.73
CA LEU A 171 11.53 20.76 -9.02
C LEU A 171 11.81 22.16 -9.55
N ASP A 172 10.86 23.10 -9.45
CA ASP A 172 11.08 24.48 -9.89
C ASP A 172 12.20 25.16 -9.12
N ARG A 173 12.26 24.96 -7.79
CA ARG A 173 13.30 25.52 -6.93
C ARG A 173 14.70 24.92 -7.19
N HIS A 174 14.78 23.71 -7.71
CA HIS A 174 16.04 22.97 -7.92
C HIS A 174 16.43 22.83 -9.40
N ARG A 175 15.70 23.42 -10.35
CA ARG A 175 15.99 23.26 -11.79
C ARG A 175 17.28 23.94 -12.25
N ASN A 176 17.83 24.88 -11.45
CA ASN A 176 19.02 25.65 -11.78
C ASN A 176 20.20 25.31 -10.83
N GLY A 177 20.15 24.16 -10.12
CA GLY A 177 21.19 23.69 -9.21
C GLY A 177 21.96 22.52 -9.75
#